data_f71adf4bf4ae5581adbe2f0c2cd73eea
#
_entry.id   f71adf4bf4ae5581adbe2f0c2cd73eea
#
_cell.length_a   1.000
_cell.length_b   1.000
_cell.length_c   1.000
_cell.angle_alpha   90.00
_cell.angle_beta   90.00
_cell.angle_gamma   90.00
#
_symmetry.space_group_name_H-M   'P 1'
#
loop_
_entity.id
_entity.type
_entity.pdbx_description
1 polymer ?
#
loop_
_entity_poly.entity_id
_entity_poly.type
_entity_poly.pdbx_seq_one_letter_code
_entity_poly.pdbx_strand_id
1 'polypeptide(L)'
;MNFILIPYLCKNLTIMTREETVLNYLREHNIPFTNYNHPEGKTIEEARRWWKDDGSVHCKNLFFRNHKGNKHYLVCFDCDHDLAIHDLEARLKESLISKGLPSCGKLSFASPERMMRYLGLEPGSVSPFGLINDTEHHVHLFLDENLRNASSLSFHPNDCRGTVVISHDDFERYLKEVGNTYEYITLY
;
A
#
# COMPACT_ATOMS: atom_id res chain seq x y z
N MET A 1 -17.29 -38.40 -43.50
CA MET A 1 -17.60 -37.64 -42.28
C MET A 1 -16.26 -37.30 -41.63
N ASN A 2 -15.71 -36.11 -41.93
CA ASN A 2 -14.40 -35.68 -41.42
C ASN A 2 -14.61 -34.91 -40.10
N PHE A 3 -14.16 -35.50 -38.99
CA PHE A 3 -14.11 -34.81 -37.72
C PHE A 3 -12.83 -33.91 -37.70
N ILE A 4 -13.03 -32.62 -37.75
CA ILE A 4 -11.98 -31.62 -37.51
C ILE A 4 -11.77 -31.56 -36.00
N LEU A 5 -10.67 -32.11 -35.50
CA LEU A 5 -10.20 -31.89 -34.16
C LEU A 5 -9.69 -30.42 -34.05
N ILE A 6 -10.42 -29.58 -33.33
CA ILE A 6 -9.96 -28.29 -32.93
C ILE A 6 -9.01 -28.50 -31.74
N PRO A 7 -7.72 -28.13 -31.85
CA PRO A 7 -6.82 -28.22 -30.71
C PRO A 7 -7.25 -27.16 -29.66
N TYR A 8 -7.68 -27.64 -28.51
CA TYR A 8 -7.86 -26.82 -27.32
C TYR A 8 -6.49 -26.17 -26.98
N LEU A 9 -6.33 -24.89 -27.29
CA LEU A 9 -5.25 -24.09 -26.77
C LEU A 9 -5.47 -23.97 -25.25
N CYS A 10 -4.83 -24.82 -24.48
CA CYS A 10 -4.56 -24.55 -23.06
C CYS A 10 -3.69 -23.28 -23.00
N LYS A 11 -4.31 -22.11 -22.88
CA LYS A 11 -3.62 -20.93 -22.38
C LYS A 11 -3.17 -21.29 -20.97
N ASN A 12 -1.88 -21.49 -20.78
CA ASN A 12 -1.27 -21.51 -19.46
C ASN A 12 -1.68 -20.20 -18.77
N LEU A 13 -2.66 -20.25 -17.88
CA LEU A 13 -2.94 -19.16 -16.97
C LEU A 13 -1.72 -19.07 -16.03
N THR A 14 -0.73 -18.29 -16.41
CA THR A 14 0.33 -17.91 -15.50
C THR A 14 -0.34 -17.05 -14.43
N ILE A 15 -0.42 -17.57 -13.20
CA ILE A 15 -0.91 -16.79 -12.07
C ILE A 15 0.11 -15.69 -11.85
N MET A 16 -0.30 -14.44 -12.06
CA MET A 16 0.56 -13.27 -11.82
C MET A 16 0.93 -13.19 -10.34
N THR A 17 2.18 -12.87 -10.09
CA THR A 17 2.63 -12.57 -8.72
C THR A 17 2.00 -11.26 -8.23
N ARG A 18 2.04 -11.03 -6.92
CA ARG A 18 1.57 -9.76 -6.33
C ARG A 18 2.34 -8.57 -6.86
N GLU A 19 3.65 -8.71 -7.03
CA GLU A 19 4.51 -7.70 -7.66
C GLU A 19 4.07 -7.42 -9.10
N GLU A 20 3.95 -8.44 -9.93
CA GLU A 20 3.52 -8.28 -11.33
C GLU A 20 2.16 -7.59 -11.44
N THR A 21 1.23 -7.87 -10.52
CA THR A 21 -0.07 -7.20 -10.47
C THR A 21 0.10 -5.68 -10.27
N VAL A 22 0.95 -5.26 -9.34
CA VAL A 22 1.24 -3.84 -9.10
C VAL A 22 1.90 -3.20 -10.32
N LEU A 23 2.97 -3.82 -10.83
CA LEU A 23 3.74 -3.25 -11.95
C LEU A 23 2.88 -3.14 -13.22
N ASN A 24 2.01 -4.11 -13.48
CA ASN A 24 1.09 -4.06 -14.60
C ASN A 24 0.01 -2.99 -14.42
N TYR A 25 -0.57 -2.88 -13.21
CA TYR A 25 -1.52 -1.82 -12.92
C TYR A 25 -0.92 -0.43 -13.19
N LEU A 26 0.27 -0.15 -12.71
CA LEU A 26 0.95 1.13 -12.94
C LEU A 26 1.20 1.38 -14.43
N ARG A 27 1.64 0.36 -15.19
CA ARG A 27 1.84 0.47 -16.66
C ARG A 27 0.54 0.74 -17.41
N GLU A 28 -0.52 0.02 -17.09
CA GLU A 28 -1.84 0.15 -17.74
C GLU A 28 -2.45 1.54 -17.53
N HIS A 29 -2.17 2.17 -16.37
CA HIS A 29 -2.62 3.54 -16.07
C HIS A 29 -1.59 4.61 -16.48
N ASN A 30 -0.53 4.25 -17.21
CA ASN A 30 0.54 5.15 -17.64
C ASN A 30 1.16 5.94 -16.47
N ILE A 31 1.37 5.29 -15.35
CA ILE A 31 2.02 5.84 -14.16
C ILE A 31 3.50 5.45 -14.18
N PRO A 32 4.43 6.40 -14.36
CA PRO A 32 5.87 6.12 -14.36
C PRO A 32 6.36 5.64 -12.99
N PHE A 33 7.26 4.69 -13.00
CA PHE A 33 7.94 4.19 -11.80
C PHE A 33 9.28 3.56 -12.14
N THR A 34 10.14 3.42 -11.15
CA THR A 34 11.31 2.57 -11.20
C THR A 34 11.09 1.38 -10.26
N ASN A 35 11.51 0.18 -10.68
CA ASN A 35 11.44 -1.02 -9.84
C ASN A 35 12.81 -1.68 -9.75
N TYR A 36 13.15 -2.21 -8.58
CA TYR A 36 14.29 -3.07 -8.40
C TYR A 36 14.02 -4.19 -7.40
N ASN A 37 14.53 -5.37 -7.70
CA ASN A 37 14.38 -6.54 -6.86
C ASN A 37 15.58 -6.69 -5.93
N HIS A 38 15.32 -7.25 -4.76
CA HIS A 38 16.31 -7.50 -3.74
C HIS A 38 15.92 -8.74 -2.91
N PRO A 39 16.82 -9.31 -2.10
CA PRO A 39 16.45 -10.35 -1.14
C PRO A 39 15.35 -9.90 -0.19
N GLU A 40 14.63 -10.87 0.37
CA GLU A 40 13.53 -10.62 1.29
C GLU A 40 13.94 -9.68 2.44
N GLY A 41 13.13 -8.64 2.67
CA GLY A 41 13.27 -7.69 3.77
C GLY A 41 11.91 -7.42 4.41
N LYS A 42 11.57 -8.19 5.44
CA LYS A 42 10.27 -8.07 6.14
C LYS A 42 10.24 -6.95 7.18
N THR A 43 11.40 -6.53 7.64
CA THR A 43 11.55 -5.41 8.56
C THR A 43 12.29 -4.25 7.91
N ILE A 44 12.15 -3.05 8.48
CA ILE A 44 12.87 -1.86 7.99
C ILE A 44 14.39 -2.10 8.04
N GLU A 45 14.91 -2.72 9.12
CA GLU A 45 16.33 -2.99 9.30
C GLU A 45 16.88 -3.96 8.23
N GLU A 46 16.09 -4.94 7.83
CA GLU A 46 16.45 -5.85 6.75
C GLU A 46 16.39 -5.15 5.40
N ALA A 47 15.32 -4.42 5.12
CA ALA A 47 15.10 -3.72 3.86
C ALA A 47 16.17 -2.65 3.60
N ARG A 48 16.60 -1.89 4.62
CA ARG A 48 17.66 -0.86 4.52
C ARG A 48 18.96 -1.36 3.89
N ARG A 49 19.28 -2.64 3.98
CA ARG A 49 20.50 -3.23 3.39
C ARG A 49 20.47 -3.22 1.86
N TRP A 50 19.28 -3.10 1.29
CA TRP A 50 19.02 -3.23 -0.13
C TRP A 50 18.55 -1.94 -0.79
N TRP A 51 18.21 -0.93 0.02
CA TRP A 51 17.75 0.35 -0.51
C TRP A 51 18.85 1.06 -1.26
N LYS A 52 18.45 1.76 -2.32
CA LYS A 52 19.32 2.58 -3.12
C LYS A 52 19.30 4.01 -2.60
N ASP A 53 20.45 4.69 -2.66
CA ASP A 53 20.55 6.12 -2.42
C ASP A 53 20.09 6.88 -3.69
N ASP A 54 18.79 6.89 -3.91
CA ASP A 54 18.14 7.50 -5.08
C ASP A 54 17.33 8.77 -4.71
N GLY A 55 17.45 9.21 -3.46
CA GLY A 55 16.76 10.38 -2.93
C GLY A 55 15.27 10.18 -2.65
N SER A 56 14.75 8.96 -2.78
CA SER A 56 13.36 8.67 -2.42
C SER A 56 13.18 8.55 -0.91
N VAL A 57 12.01 8.96 -0.41
CA VAL A 57 11.60 8.71 0.97
C VAL A 57 11.06 7.29 1.08
N HIS A 58 11.72 6.48 1.89
CA HIS A 58 11.27 5.11 2.16
C HIS A 58 10.14 5.12 3.19
N CYS A 59 8.99 4.56 2.82
CA CYS A 59 7.80 4.63 3.64
C CYS A 59 7.59 3.36 4.48
N LYS A 60 7.21 3.58 5.74
CA LYS A 60 6.66 2.56 6.63
C LYS A 60 5.14 2.54 6.48
N ASN A 61 4.58 1.35 6.36
CA ASN A 61 3.16 1.15 6.10
C ASN A 61 2.55 0.27 7.18
N LEU A 62 1.55 0.77 7.88
CA LEU A 62 0.88 0.08 8.97
C LEU A 62 -0.61 -0.07 8.69
N PHE A 63 -1.16 -1.25 8.95
CA PHE A 63 -2.56 -1.52 8.68
C PHE A 63 -3.32 -1.78 9.98
N PHE A 64 -4.33 -0.95 10.23
CA PHE A 64 -5.12 -0.94 11.45
C PHE A 64 -6.59 -1.24 11.19
N ARG A 65 -7.27 -1.66 12.25
CA ARG A 65 -8.72 -1.68 12.36
C ARG A 65 -9.19 -0.79 13.52
N ASN A 66 -10.42 -0.30 13.44
CA ASN A 66 -11.07 0.33 14.58
C ASN A 66 -11.49 -0.72 15.64
N HIS A 67 -11.93 -0.24 16.82
CA HIS A 67 -12.36 -1.12 17.91
C HIS A 67 -13.46 -2.12 17.48
N LYS A 68 -14.44 -1.68 16.69
CA LYS A 68 -15.55 -2.53 16.21
C LYS A 68 -15.12 -3.51 15.10
N GLY A 69 -13.96 -3.32 14.50
CA GLY A 69 -13.44 -4.16 13.42
C GLY A 69 -14.18 -4.01 12.08
N ASN A 70 -14.95 -2.94 11.91
CA ASN A 70 -15.73 -2.65 10.70
C ASN A 70 -15.20 -1.49 9.86
N LYS A 71 -14.10 -0.86 10.27
CA LYS A 71 -13.34 0.15 9.52
C LYS A 71 -11.86 -0.19 9.56
N HIS A 72 -11.17 0.03 8.44
CA HIS A 72 -9.76 -0.25 8.32
C HIS A 72 -9.02 0.98 7.81
N TYR A 73 -7.81 1.15 8.30
CA TYR A 73 -6.97 2.31 8.03
C TYR A 73 -5.57 1.83 7.64
N LEU A 74 -5.11 2.27 6.48
CA LEU A 74 -3.73 2.14 6.07
C LEU A 74 -3.03 3.47 6.41
N VAL A 75 -1.88 3.40 7.06
CA VAL A 75 -1.12 4.58 7.48
C VAL A 75 0.27 4.48 6.91
N CYS A 76 0.68 5.48 6.13
CA CYS A 76 1.98 5.55 5.48
C CYS A 76 2.74 6.80 5.95
N PHE A 77 3.99 6.63 6.35
CA PHE A 77 4.87 7.70 6.82
C PHE A 77 6.33 7.36 6.56
N ASP A 78 7.21 8.36 6.70
CA ASP A 78 8.64 8.17 6.54
C ASP A 78 9.17 7.16 7.57
N CYS A 79 9.88 6.14 7.10
CA CYS A 79 10.39 5.07 7.94
C CYS A 79 11.47 5.49 8.94
N ASP A 80 12.04 6.70 8.79
CA ASP A 80 13.02 7.26 9.71
C ASP A 80 12.39 7.84 10.97
N HIS A 81 11.06 7.86 11.03
CA HIS A 81 10.31 8.30 12.19
C HIS A 81 9.65 7.14 12.93
N ASP A 82 9.62 7.26 14.24
CA ASP A 82 8.84 6.36 15.10
C ASP A 82 7.49 6.99 15.45
N LEU A 83 6.46 6.19 15.40
CA LEU A 83 5.10 6.61 15.68
C LEU A 83 4.49 5.72 16.78
N ALA A 84 4.21 6.33 17.94
CA ALA A 84 3.51 5.64 19.01
C ALA A 84 2.03 5.44 18.62
N ILE A 85 1.51 4.22 18.80
CA ILE A 85 0.11 3.89 18.43
C ILE A 85 -0.89 4.81 19.14
N HIS A 86 -0.62 5.21 20.38
CA HIS A 86 -1.49 6.10 21.12
C HIS A 86 -1.58 7.50 20.48
N ASP A 87 -0.46 8.03 20.00
CA ASP A 87 -0.41 9.34 19.35
C ASP A 87 -1.08 9.27 17.97
N LEU A 88 -0.83 8.20 17.23
CA LEU A 88 -1.54 7.91 15.98
C LEU A 88 -3.07 7.88 16.20
N GLU A 89 -3.54 7.16 17.21
CA GLU A 89 -4.96 7.07 17.52
C GLU A 89 -5.58 8.46 17.77
N ALA A 90 -4.87 9.32 18.51
CA ALA A 90 -5.33 10.69 18.77
C ALA A 90 -5.42 11.53 17.49
N ARG A 91 -4.38 11.46 16.62
CA ARG A 91 -4.33 12.19 15.34
C ARG A 91 -5.43 11.74 14.38
N LEU A 92 -5.62 10.43 14.22
CA LEU A 92 -6.69 9.90 13.35
C LEU A 92 -8.08 10.29 13.87
N LYS A 93 -8.30 10.23 15.17
CA LYS A 93 -9.55 10.69 15.80
C LYS A 93 -9.84 12.15 15.49
N GLU A 94 -8.86 13.01 15.71
CA GLU A 94 -8.99 14.45 15.48
C GLU A 94 -9.35 14.73 14.02
N SER A 95 -8.62 14.13 13.07
CA SER A 95 -8.88 14.32 11.65
C SER A 95 -10.27 13.83 11.24
N LEU A 96 -10.67 12.64 11.63
CA LEU A 96 -12.01 12.11 11.31
C LEU A 96 -13.12 12.97 11.88
N ILE A 97 -13.02 13.38 13.15
CA ILE A 97 -14.05 14.20 13.82
C ILE A 97 -14.14 15.59 13.18
N SER A 98 -13.03 16.22 12.84
CA SER A 98 -13.02 17.55 12.20
C SER A 98 -13.76 17.57 10.85
N LYS A 99 -13.88 16.41 10.20
CA LYS A 99 -14.59 16.21 8.94
C LYS A 99 -16.03 15.69 9.12
N GLY A 100 -16.50 15.61 10.35
CA GLY A 100 -17.83 15.07 10.66
C GLY A 100 -17.96 13.56 10.48
N LEU A 101 -16.82 12.85 10.37
CA LEU A 101 -16.78 11.40 10.26
C LEU A 101 -16.77 10.74 11.64
N PRO A 102 -17.27 9.49 11.76
CA PRO A 102 -17.19 8.75 13.01
C PRO A 102 -15.74 8.53 13.45
N SER A 103 -15.46 8.74 14.72
CA SER A 103 -14.16 8.45 15.31
C SER A 103 -13.71 7.00 15.05
N CYS A 104 -12.41 6.79 14.86
CA CYS A 104 -11.82 5.45 14.76
C CYS A 104 -11.96 4.64 16.06
N GLY A 105 -12.22 5.30 17.21
CA GLY A 105 -12.16 4.67 18.51
C GLY A 105 -10.75 4.19 18.84
N LYS A 106 -10.63 3.07 19.55
CA LYS A 106 -9.34 2.44 19.82
C LYS A 106 -8.86 1.71 18.57
N LEU A 107 -7.60 1.97 18.18
CA LEU A 107 -6.93 1.28 17.09
C LEU A 107 -6.27 -0.02 17.56
N SER A 108 -6.23 -1.00 16.67
CA SER A 108 -5.45 -2.23 16.82
C SER A 108 -4.91 -2.61 15.46
N PHE A 109 -3.74 -3.24 15.41
CA PHE A 109 -3.26 -3.81 14.16
C PHE A 109 -4.30 -4.77 13.56
N ALA A 110 -4.45 -4.71 12.25
CA ALA A 110 -5.27 -5.67 11.54
C ALA A 110 -4.59 -7.06 11.55
N SER A 111 -5.39 -8.11 11.69
CA SER A 111 -4.87 -9.47 11.63
C SER A 111 -4.43 -9.86 10.21
N PRO A 112 -3.60 -10.92 10.04
CA PRO A 112 -3.22 -11.43 8.72
C PRO A 112 -4.42 -11.73 7.81
N GLU A 113 -5.51 -12.27 8.37
CA GLU A 113 -6.74 -12.57 7.62
C GLU A 113 -7.40 -11.29 7.08
N ARG A 114 -7.33 -10.18 7.86
CA ARG A 114 -7.84 -8.88 7.44
C ARG A 114 -6.95 -8.23 6.40
N MET A 115 -5.62 -8.34 6.54
CA MET A 115 -4.67 -7.90 5.51
C MET A 115 -4.93 -8.61 4.19
N MET A 116 -5.08 -9.93 4.23
CA MET A 116 -5.40 -10.73 3.05
C MET A 116 -6.75 -10.35 2.45
N ARG A 117 -7.78 -10.15 3.27
CA ARG A 117 -9.14 -9.83 2.82
C ARG A 117 -9.22 -8.48 2.11
N TYR A 118 -8.60 -7.43 2.67
CA TYR A 118 -8.78 -6.06 2.18
C TYR A 118 -7.66 -5.58 1.27
N LEU A 119 -6.44 -6.07 1.48
CA LEU A 119 -5.28 -5.64 0.70
C LEU A 119 -4.67 -6.75 -0.16
N GLY A 120 -5.09 -8.01 0.02
CA GLY A 120 -4.47 -9.16 -0.65
C GLY A 120 -3.03 -9.42 -0.20
N LEU A 121 -2.65 -8.95 1.01
CA LEU A 121 -1.26 -8.92 1.47
C LEU A 121 -1.04 -9.78 2.72
N GLU A 122 0.22 -10.14 2.91
CA GLU A 122 0.73 -10.81 4.11
C GLU A 122 1.51 -9.84 5.00
N PRO A 123 1.67 -10.15 6.30
CA PRO A 123 2.56 -9.39 7.17
C PRO A 123 3.98 -9.26 6.58
N GLY A 124 4.56 -8.06 6.67
CA GLY A 124 5.86 -7.73 6.08
C GLY A 124 5.80 -7.19 4.65
N SER A 125 4.64 -7.27 3.96
CA SER A 125 4.46 -6.76 2.60
C SER A 125 3.40 -5.67 2.47
N VAL A 126 2.98 -5.07 3.60
CA VAL A 126 1.97 -4.01 3.62
C VAL A 126 2.44 -2.80 2.82
N SER A 127 1.61 -2.35 1.89
CA SER A 127 1.92 -1.30 0.94
C SER A 127 0.64 -0.58 0.51
N PRO A 128 0.69 0.73 0.14
CA PRO A 128 -0.44 1.41 -0.46
C PRO A 128 -0.88 0.76 -1.78
N PHE A 129 0.01 0.08 -2.49
CA PHE A 129 -0.35 -0.68 -3.69
C PHE A 129 -1.30 -1.86 -3.42
N GLY A 130 -1.48 -2.27 -2.16
CA GLY A 130 -2.50 -3.22 -1.77
C GLY A 130 -3.93 -2.72 -2.01
N LEU A 131 -4.15 -1.41 -2.10
CA LEU A 131 -5.45 -0.81 -2.38
C LEU A 131 -6.02 -1.21 -3.75
N ILE A 132 -5.20 -1.64 -4.70
CA ILE A 132 -5.64 -2.24 -5.97
C ILE A 132 -6.62 -3.42 -5.75
N ASN A 133 -6.48 -4.13 -4.63
CA ASN A 133 -7.32 -5.27 -4.26
C ASN A 133 -8.59 -4.87 -3.49
N ASP A 134 -8.67 -3.63 -3.00
CA ASP A 134 -9.81 -3.12 -2.23
C ASP A 134 -10.88 -2.50 -3.15
N THR A 135 -11.48 -3.30 -4.00
CA THR A 135 -12.46 -2.86 -5.01
C THR A 135 -13.73 -2.24 -4.43
N GLU A 136 -13.98 -2.41 -3.14
CA GLU A 136 -15.09 -1.79 -2.42
C GLU A 136 -14.71 -0.44 -1.79
N HIS A 137 -13.45 0.00 -1.95
CA HIS A 137 -12.89 1.22 -1.34
C HIS A 137 -13.16 1.30 0.17
N HIS A 138 -13.04 0.16 0.84
CA HIS A 138 -13.31 0.01 2.26
C HIS A 138 -12.23 0.61 3.15
N VAL A 139 -10.98 0.57 2.69
CA VAL A 139 -9.81 1.05 3.43
C VAL A 139 -9.66 2.55 3.22
N HIS A 140 -9.51 3.29 4.32
CA HIS A 140 -9.13 4.70 4.28
C HIS A 140 -7.62 4.82 4.50
N LEU A 141 -6.96 5.60 3.64
CA LEU A 141 -5.52 5.82 3.68
C LEU A 141 -5.18 7.14 4.38
N PHE A 142 -4.33 7.08 5.41
CA PHE A 142 -3.69 8.23 6.01
C PHE A 142 -2.23 8.32 5.58
N LEU A 143 -1.83 9.47 5.12
CA LEU A 143 -0.47 9.80 4.72
C LEU A 143 0.08 10.87 5.65
N ASP A 144 1.34 10.75 6.04
CA ASP A 144 1.99 11.82 6.77
C ASP A 144 2.14 13.06 5.89
N GLU A 145 1.84 14.24 6.45
CA GLU A 145 1.91 15.51 5.74
C GLU A 145 3.32 15.79 5.18
N ASN A 146 4.37 15.31 5.85
CA ASN A 146 5.74 15.51 5.40
C ASN A 146 6.04 14.81 4.07
N LEU A 147 5.29 13.75 3.72
CA LEU A 147 5.45 13.07 2.43
C LEU A 147 5.09 13.96 1.24
N ARG A 148 4.31 15.04 1.43
CA ARG A 148 4.01 16.02 0.37
C ARG A 148 5.24 16.72 -0.18
N ASN A 149 6.27 16.86 0.64
CA ASN A 149 7.50 17.56 0.28
C ASN A 149 8.54 16.63 -0.38
N ALA A 150 8.28 15.33 -0.40
CA ALA A 150 9.16 14.35 -1.04
C ALA A 150 9.05 14.45 -2.57
N SER A 151 10.16 14.49 -3.27
CA SER A 151 10.17 14.43 -4.74
C SER A 151 9.76 13.04 -5.25
N SER A 152 10.11 12.00 -4.50
CA SER A 152 9.75 10.61 -4.79
C SER A 152 9.59 9.80 -3.50
N LEU A 153 8.76 8.79 -3.58
CA LEU A 153 8.42 7.88 -2.50
C LEU A 153 8.77 6.45 -2.92
N SER A 154 9.12 5.61 -1.96
CA SER A 154 9.37 4.21 -2.24
C SER A 154 8.56 3.29 -1.35
N PHE A 155 8.01 2.22 -1.96
CA PHE A 155 7.13 1.25 -1.34
C PHE A 155 7.44 -0.16 -1.86
N HIS A 156 7.04 -1.17 -1.10
CA HIS A 156 7.00 -2.54 -1.61
C HIS A 156 5.93 -2.69 -2.70
N PRO A 157 6.21 -3.37 -3.82
CA PRO A 157 5.20 -3.73 -4.81
C PRO A 157 4.36 -4.92 -4.37
N ASN A 158 3.75 -4.85 -3.17
CA ASN A 158 3.00 -5.93 -2.52
C ASN A 158 3.83 -7.20 -2.23
N ASP A 159 5.14 -7.09 -2.31
CA ASP A 159 6.11 -8.16 -2.02
C ASP A 159 7.37 -7.54 -1.40
N CYS A 160 7.83 -8.10 -0.28
CA CYS A 160 9.00 -7.61 0.45
C CYS A 160 10.35 -7.94 -0.19
N ARG A 161 10.35 -8.44 -1.44
CA ARG A 161 11.54 -8.72 -2.27
C ARG A 161 11.75 -7.70 -3.39
N GLY A 162 10.99 -6.62 -3.37
CA GLY A 162 11.12 -5.54 -4.35
C GLY A 162 10.82 -4.18 -3.76
N THR A 163 11.26 -3.15 -4.47
CA THR A 163 10.97 -1.74 -4.16
C THR A 163 10.55 -1.04 -5.44
N VAL A 164 9.42 -0.36 -5.40
CA VAL A 164 8.96 0.59 -6.41
C VAL A 164 9.27 2.00 -5.91
N VAL A 165 9.94 2.78 -6.75
CA VAL A 165 10.15 4.22 -6.55
C VAL A 165 9.26 4.96 -7.54
N ILE A 166 8.47 5.88 -7.03
CA ILE A 166 7.47 6.64 -7.77
C ILE A 166 7.57 8.12 -7.40
N SER A 167 7.43 9.04 -8.38
CA SER A 167 7.36 10.46 -8.06
C SER A 167 6.14 10.78 -7.20
N HIS A 168 6.20 11.83 -6.39
CA HIS A 168 5.05 12.26 -5.59
C HIS A 168 3.82 12.51 -6.46
N ASP A 169 4.00 13.19 -7.59
CA ASP A 169 2.90 13.51 -8.52
C ASP A 169 2.27 12.25 -9.13
N ASP A 170 3.09 11.26 -9.49
CA ASP A 170 2.61 9.99 -10.02
C ASP A 170 1.95 9.13 -8.94
N PHE A 171 2.41 9.23 -7.69
CA PHE A 171 1.75 8.59 -6.56
C PHE A 171 0.36 9.22 -6.30
N GLU A 172 0.24 10.54 -6.39
CA GLU A 172 -1.06 11.23 -6.34
C GLU A 172 -2.01 10.79 -7.50
N ARG A 173 -1.47 10.55 -8.68
CA ARG A 173 -2.24 9.98 -9.80
C ARG A 173 -2.70 8.56 -9.46
N TYR A 174 -1.80 7.72 -8.94
CA TYR A 174 -2.14 6.39 -8.48
C TYR A 174 -3.28 6.41 -7.46
N LEU A 175 -3.23 7.30 -6.46
CA LEU A 175 -4.27 7.40 -5.43
C LEU A 175 -5.63 7.80 -6.00
N LYS A 176 -5.66 8.64 -7.04
CA LYS A 176 -6.90 9.01 -7.75
C LYS A 176 -7.46 7.85 -8.57
N GLU A 177 -6.59 7.10 -9.25
CA GLU A 177 -6.99 5.95 -10.07
C GLU A 177 -7.53 4.80 -9.22
N VAL A 178 -6.90 4.48 -8.08
CA VAL A 178 -7.34 3.41 -7.20
C VAL A 178 -8.65 3.75 -6.47
N GLY A 179 -8.96 5.06 -6.28
CA GLY A 179 -10.26 5.56 -5.86
C GLY A 179 -10.59 5.44 -4.37
N ASN A 180 -9.71 4.90 -3.55
CA ASN A 180 -9.88 4.87 -2.09
C ASN A 180 -9.85 6.29 -1.52
N THR A 181 -10.59 6.52 -0.45
CA THR A 181 -10.50 7.78 0.29
C THR A 181 -9.14 7.88 0.98
N TYR A 182 -8.50 9.04 0.87
CA TYR A 182 -7.23 9.30 1.52
C TYR A 182 -7.12 10.73 2.04
N GLU A 183 -6.22 10.93 2.97
CA GLU A 183 -5.89 12.25 3.50
C GLU A 183 -4.47 12.31 4.03
N TYR A 184 -3.91 13.52 3.95
CA TYR A 184 -2.66 13.86 4.60
C TYR A 184 -2.93 14.48 5.97
N ILE A 185 -2.19 14.02 6.98
CA ILE A 185 -2.28 14.54 8.34
C ILE A 185 -0.88 14.60 8.97
N THR A 186 -0.67 15.51 9.91
CA THR A 186 0.55 15.54 10.69
C THR A 186 0.55 14.36 11.68
N LEU A 187 1.48 13.44 11.51
CA LEU A 187 1.58 12.24 12.35
C LEU A 187 2.58 12.38 13.50
N TYR A 188 3.61 13.23 13.37
CA TYR A 188 4.68 13.50 14.36
C TYR A 188 5.16 14.93 14.31
#